data_5455fb1c8753ebad6bcfc59180c9d034
#
_entry.id   5455fb1c8753ebad6bcfc59180c9d034
#
_cell.length_a   1.000
_cell.length_b   1.000
_cell.length_c   1.000
_cell.angle_alpha   90.00
_cell.angle_beta   90.00
_cell.angle_gamma   90.00
#
_symmetry.space_group_name_H-M   'P 1'
#
loop_
_entity.id
_entity.type
_entity.pdbx_description
1 polymer ?
#
loop_
_entity_poly.entity_id
_entity_poly.type
_entity_poly.pdbx_seq_one_letter_code
_entity_poly.pdbx_strand_id
1 'polypeptide(L)'
;PDDFTLRSTDLIILAARTDDDVSHLEMYVYEEPVLSGTDEGNLYCHHDLVLPAFPLCITWMNCPLSGQEESHSNSVAVGTMYPGIEIWDLNVIDALEPKATLGGYQHELMQDDAKQKKKIKKNPKHLRKNLTATRKSGKKSPIPVLRRDSHADAVLGLSWNAQHRNVLASASADRTVRIWDLSTESTQQTLSHHSGKVQAVEWNRFQPSVLLTGGFDGLVTLVDVRDSRKAAMVWNIGADV
;
A
#
# COMPACT_ATOMS: atom_id res chain seq x y z
N PRO A 1 -31.11 -1.84 5.80
CA PRO A 1 -30.56 -0.79 4.92
C PRO A 1 -29.65 0.19 5.66
N ASP A 2 -29.75 0.28 7.02
CA ASP A 2 -28.94 1.21 7.81
C ASP A 2 -27.51 0.69 8.10
N ASP A 3 -27.27 -0.60 7.93
CA ASP A 3 -26.00 -1.28 8.24
C ASP A 3 -24.84 -0.88 7.30
N PHE A 4 -25.13 -0.22 6.19
CA PHE A 4 -24.11 0.28 5.23
C PHE A 4 -23.79 1.77 5.40
N THR A 5 -24.36 2.43 6.40
CA THR A 5 -24.12 3.85 6.63
C THR A 5 -23.24 4.08 7.82
N LEU A 6 -21.98 4.48 7.59
CA LEU A 6 -21.05 4.83 8.66
C LEU A 6 -21.49 6.12 9.34
N ARG A 7 -21.55 6.10 10.66
CA ARG A 7 -21.87 7.25 11.51
C ARG A 7 -20.58 7.88 12.04
N SER A 8 -20.64 9.15 12.36
CA SER A 8 -19.50 9.87 12.95
C SER A 8 -19.08 9.36 14.35
N THR A 9 -19.93 8.56 14.96
CA THR A 9 -19.72 7.94 16.28
C THR A 9 -19.13 6.53 16.19
N ASP A 10 -19.08 5.94 14.99
CA ASP A 10 -18.62 4.58 14.80
C ASP A 10 -17.09 4.53 14.89
N LEU A 11 -16.59 3.55 15.62
CA LEU A 11 -15.16 3.27 15.71
C LEU A 11 -14.81 2.25 14.61
N ILE A 12 -13.96 2.67 13.67
CA ILE A 12 -13.55 1.84 12.54
C ILE A 12 -12.24 1.13 12.87
N ILE A 13 -12.21 -0.18 12.65
CA ILE A 13 -11.02 -1.01 12.76
C ILE A 13 -10.73 -1.60 11.38
N LEU A 14 -9.50 -1.39 10.89
CA LEU A 14 -9.03 -1.99 9.64
C LEU A 14 -8.12 -3.16 9.95
N ALA A 15 -8.35 -4.30 9.31
CA ALA A 15 -7.53 -5.48 9.44
C ALA A 15 -7.14 -6.02 8.05
N ALA A 16 -5.84 -6.24 7.85
CA ALA A 16 -5.36 -6.97 6.69
C ALA A 16 -5.22 -8.44 7.08
N ARG A 17 -5.94 -9.33 6.37
CA ARG A 17 -5.99 -10.76 6.64
C ARG A 17 -5.67 -11.56 5.39
N THR A 18 -4.99 -12.67 5.55
CA THR A 18 -4.80 -13.66 4.49
C THR A 18 -5.32 -15.00 4.96
N ASP A 19 -6.20 -15.58 4.17
CA ASP A 19 -6.78 -16.89 4.39
C ASP A 19 -6.48 -17.78 3.18
N ASP A 20 -5.75 -18.87 3.39
CA ASP A 20 -5.14 -19.68 2.34
C ASP A 20 -4.26 -18.79 1.39
N ASP A 21 -4.70 -18.64 0.14
CA ASP A 21 -3.98 -17.85 -0.89
C ASP A 21 -4.70 -16.52 -1.22
N VAL A 22 -5.75 -16.14 -0.47
CA VAL A 22 -6.52 -14.92 -0.72
C VAL A 22 -6.29 -13.92 0.40
N SER A 23 -5.92 -12.72 0.02
CA SER A 23 -5.70 -11.61 0.95
C SER A 23 -6.87 -10.65 0.92
N HIS A 24 -7.28 -10.21 2.10
CA HIS A 24 -8.40 -9.30 2.31
C HIS A 24 -7.99 -8.11 3.14
N LEU A 25 -8.61 -6.98 2.87
CA LEU A 25 -8.67 -5.83 3.75
C LEU A 25 -10.09 -5.77 4.31
N GLU A 26 -10.24 -6.06 5.59
CA GLU A 26 -11.52 -6.10 6.28
C GLU A 26 -11.73 -4.81 7.05
N MET A 27 -12.93 -4.22 6.92
CA MET A 27 -13.34 -3.07 7.70
C MET A 27 -14.40 -3.48 8.70
N TYR A 28 -14.08 -3.32 9.97
CA TYR A 28 -14.97 -3.58 11.09
C TYR A 28 -15.48 -2.28 11.68
N VAL A 29 -16.72 -2.30 12.13
CA VAL A 29 -17.34 -1.22 12.90
C VAL A 29 -17.58 -1.73 14.32
N TYR A 30 -17.11 -0.96 15.28
CA TYR A 30 -17.41 -1.17 16.70
C TYR A 30 -18.35 -0.08 17.19
N GLU A 31 -19.52 -0.50 17.66
CA GLU A 31 -20.52 0.36 18.29
C GLU A 31 -20.40 0.23 19.82
N GLU A 32 -20.22 1.34 20.50
CA GLU A 32 -20.17 1.34 21.98
C GLU A 32 -21.54 0.97 22.58
N PRO A 33 -21.57 0.32 23.78
CA PRO A 33 -22.80 -0.14 24.42
C PRO A 33 -23.88 0.92 24.57
N VAL A 34 -23.49 2.15 24.85
CA VAL A 34 -24.41 3.29 25.05
C VAL A 34 -25.13 3.67 23.75
N LEU A 35 -24.50 3.44 22.59
CA LEU A 35 -25.03 3.77 21.28
C LEU A 35 -25.82 2.62 20.66
N SER A 36 -25.46 1.38 20.96
CA SER A 36 -26.17 0.18 20.48
C SER A 36 -27.49 -0.08 21.20
N GLY A 37 -27.73 0.59 22.35
CA GLY A 37 -28.91 0.36 23.19
C GLY A 37 -28.92 -0.99 23.90
N THR A 38 -27.78 -1.68 23.92
CA THR A 38 -27.53 -2.93 24.63
C THR A 38 -26.49 -2.72 25.72
N ASP A 39 -26.41 -3.64 26.69
CA ASP A 39 -25.35 -3.59 27.74
C ASP A 39 -23.98 -4.02 27.21
N GLU A 40 -23.90 -4.56 25.99
CA GLU A 40 -22.70 -5.05 25.33
C GLU A 40 -22.43 -4.27 24.04
N GLY A 41 -21.15 -3.98 23.75
CA GLY A 41 -20.73 -3.38 22.50
C GLY A 41 -20.96 -4.36 21.32
N ASN A 42 -21.23 -3.81 20.15
CA ASN A 42 -21.42 -4.58 18.93
C ASN A 42 -20.21 -4.41 18.00
N LEU A 43 -19.63 -5.51 17.53
CA LEU A 43 -18.54 -5.54 16.55
C LEU A 43 -18.98 -6.35 15.34
N TYR A 44 -19.00 -5.75 14.17
CA TYR A 44 -19.36 -6.45 12.94
C TYR A 44 -18.46 -6.05 11.77
N CYS A 45 -18.31 -6.95 10.80
CA CYS A 45 -17.62 -6.64 9.55
C CYS A 45 -18.58 -5.85 8.65
N HIS A 46 -18.20 -4.62 8.30
CA HIS A 46 -18.99 -3.76 7.42
C HIS A 46 -18.84 -4.20 5.96
N HIS A 47 -17.61 -4.37 5.49
CA HIS A 47 -17.27 -4.95 4.19
C HIS A 47 -15.81 -5.38 4.15
N ASP A 48 -15.46 -6.15 3.13
CA ASP A 48 -14.10 -6.55 2.85
C ASP A 48 -13.73 -6.26 1.38
N LEU A 49 -12.44 -6.06 1.14
CA LEU A 49 -11.86 -5.84 -0.18
C LEU A 49 -10.83 -6.93 -0.44
N VAL A 50 -10.88 -7.55 -1.61
CA VAL A 50 -9.88 -8.55 -2.02
C VAL A 50 -8.62 -7.84 -2.50
N LEU A 51 -7.50 -8.13 -1.85
CA LEU A 51 -6.20 -7.57 -2.21
C LEU A 51 -5.50 -8.45 -3.25
N PRO A 52 -4.80 -7.85 -4.24
CA PRO A 52 -4.13 -8.61 -5.30
C PRO A 52 -2.82 -9.28 -4.83
N ALA A 53 -2.33 -8.94 -3.65
CA ALA A 53 -1.08 -9.45 -3.10
C ALA A 53 -1.11 -9.53 -1.58
N PHE A 54 -0.17 -10.30 -1.01
CA PHE A 54 -0.01 -10.44 0.44
C PHE A 54 0.32 -9.10 1.09
N PRO A 55 -0.55 -8.56 1.99
CA PRO A 55 -0.33 -7.31 2.68
C PRO A 55 0.72 -7.47 3.79
N LEU A 56 1.59 -6.48 3.93
CA LEU A 56 2.63 -6.44 4.96
C LEU A 56 2.40 -5.30 5.96
N CYS A 57 1.81 -4.22 5.49
CA CYS A 57 1.50 -3.06 6.32
C CYS A 57 0.33 -2.27 5.76
N ILE A 58 -0.38 -1.58 6.64
CA ILE A 58 -1.48 -0.69 6.28
C ILE A 58 -1.36 0.62 7.06
N THR A 59 -1.85 1.72 6.50
CA THR A 59 -2.04 2.98 7.22
C THR A 59 -3.29 3.68 6.72
N TRP A 60 -4.16 4.07 7.66
CA TRP A 60 -5.34 4.86 7.33
C TRP A 60 -4.98 6.31 7.02
N MET A 61 -5.73 6.93 6.13
CA MET A 61 -5.53 8.30 5.69
C MET A 61 -6.87 8.99 5.46
N ASN A 62 -6.95 10.27 5.81
CA ASN A 62 -8.08 11.12 5.44
C ASN A 62 -7.69 12.19 4.43
N CYS A 63 -6.81 11.86 3.49
CA CYS A 63 -6.34 12.76 2.44
C CYS A 63 -7.18 12.57 1.17
N PRO A 64 -7.74 13.63 0.57
CA PRO A 64 -8.34 13.54 -0.75
C PRO A 64 -7.25 13.26 -1.78
N LEU A 65 -7.41 12.20 -2.56
CA LEU A 65 -6.61 11.95 -3.75
C LEU A 65 -7.03 12.91 -4.87
N SER A 66 -6.15 13.12 -5.84
CA SER A 66 -6.38 14.01 -6.97
C SER A 66 -7.81 13.92 -7.52
N GLY A 67 -8.55 15.04 -7.47
CA GLY A 67 -9.91 15.15 -8.03
C GLY A 67 -11.08 14.90 -7.09
N GLN A 68 -10.88 14.73 -5.78
CA GLN A 68 -11.96 14.61 -4.79
C GLN A 68 -12.20 15.91 -4.00
N GLU A 69 -13.44 16.10 -3.55
CA GLU A 69 -13.79 17.15 -2.58
C GLU A 69 -13.27 16.78 -1.18
N GLU A 70 -12.79 17.76 -0.42
CA GLU A 70 -12.08 17.57 0.86
C GLU A 70 -12.92 16.92 1.98
N SER A 71 -14.22 16.82 1.85
CA SER A 71 -15.10 16.61 3.00
C SER A 71 -15.21 15.17 3.52
N HIS A 72 -14.91 14.14 2.73
CA HIS A 72 -15.15 12.75 3.15
C HIS A 72 -14.17 11.74 2.52
N SER A 73 -12.87 12.02 2.57
CA SER A 73 -11.91 11.04 2.05
C SER A 73 -11.52 10.07 3.15
N ASN A 74 -11.93 8.84 2.98
CA ASN A 74 -11.63 7.72 3.87
C ASN A 74 -10.85 6.70 3.07
N SER A 75 -9.53 6.70 3.19
CA SER A 75 -8.64 5.90 2.35
C SER A 75 -7.65 5.11 3.21
N VAL A 76 -7.16 4.03 2.67
CA VAL A 76 -6.08 3.24 3.28
C VAL A 76 -4.96 3.01 2.28
N ALA A 77 -3.72 3.18 2.71
CA ALA A 77 -2.56 2.74 1.96
C ALA A 77 -2.17 1.33 2.42
N VAL A 78 -1.94 0.45 1.46
CA VAL A 78 -1.55 -0.95 1.67
C VAL A 78 -0.19 -1.17 1.03
N GLY A 79 0.78 -1.58 1.84
CA GLY A 79 2.08 -2.07 1.40
C GLY A 79 2.05 -3.59 1.31
N THR A 80 2.58 -4.14 0.22
CA THR A 80 2.53 -5.57 -0.07
C THR A 80 3.93 -6.13 -0.34
N MET A 81 3.99 -7.43 -0.67
CA MET A 81 5.21 -8.07 -1.18
C MET A 81 5.72 -7.46 -2.50
N TYR A 82 4.93 -6.61 -3.14
CA TYR A 82 5.33 -5.86 -4.34
C TYR A 82 5.85 -4.46 -4.02
N PRO A 83 6.62 -3.85 -4.92
CA PRO A 83 7.23 -2.53 -4.69
C PRO A 83 6.25 -1.35 -4.80
N GLY A 84 5.02 -1.57 -5.24
CA GLY A 84 3.95 -0.56 -5.30
C GLY A 84 3.19 -0.46 -3.99
N ILE A 85 2.69 0.73 -3.68
CA ILE A 85 1.79 0.99 -2.57
C ILE A 85 0.39 1.22 -3.15
N GLU A 86 -0.57 0.43 -2.73
CA GLU A 86 -1.95 0.51 -3.19
C GLU A 86 -2.74 1.46 -2.29
N ILE A 87 -3.51 2.35 -2.89
CA ILE A 87 -4.41 3.25 -2.18
C ILE A 87 -5.84 2.83 -2.47
N TRP A 88 -6.57 2.44 -1.44
CA TRP A 88 -7.95 1.98 -1.52
C TRP A 88 -8.90 3.00 -0.91
N ASP A 89 -10.04 3.23 -1.54
CA ASP A 89 -11.11 4.11 -1.03
C ASP A 89 -12.11 3.27 -0.23
N LEU A 90 -12.16 3.49 1.06
CA LEU A 90 -13.03 2.75 1.99
C LEU A 90 -14.51 3.13 1.90
N ASN A 91 -14.85 4.19 1.15
CA ASN A 91 -16.25 4.54 0.89
C ASN A 91 -16.85 3.74 -0.28
N VAL A 92 -16.02 2.98 -1.02
CA VAL A 92 -16.45 2.17 -2.14
C VAL A 92 -16.54 0.72 -1.70
N ILE A 93 -17.76 0.22 -1.56
CA ILE A 93 -18.03 -1.19 -1.27
C ILE A 93 -17.72 -2.00 -2.52
N ASP A 94 -17.08 -3.19 -2.37
CA ASP A 94 -16.72 -4.11 -3.45
C ASP A 94 -15.79 -3.53 -4.53
N ALA A 95 -14.87 -2.63 -4.15
CA ALA A 95 -13.85 -2.14 -5.05
C ALA A 95 -12.97 -3.30 -5.56
N LEU A 96 -12.85 -3.44 -6.89
CA LEU A 96 -12.07 -4.51 -7.54
C LEU A 96 -10.63 -4.11 -7.83
N GLU A 97 -10.33 -2.82 -7.81
CA GLU A 97 -9.02 -2.26 -8.12
C GLU A 97 -8.71 -1.10 -7.15
N PRO A 98 -7.45 -0.89 -6.79
CA PRO A 98 -7.07 0.24 -5.98
C PRO A 98 -7.36 1.55 -6.74
N LYS A 99 -7.72 2.59 -6.02
CA LYS A 99 -7.96 3.92 -6.56
C LYS A 99 -6.73 4.55 -7.19
N ALA A 100 -5.57 4.32 -6.58
CA ALA A 100 -4.26 4.75 -7.08
C ALA A 100 -3.17 3.76 -6.64
N THR A 101 -2.06 3.75 -7.38
CA THR A 101 -0.87 2.97 -7.02
C THR A 101 0.36 3.87 -7.09
N LEU A 102 1.01 4.07 -5.95
CA LEU A 102 2.26 4.81 -5.86
C LEU A 102 3.42 3.91 -6.24
N GLY A 103 4.22 4.31 -7.22
CA GLY A 103 5.32 3.48 -7.70
C GLY A 103 4.85 2.21 -8.41
N GLY A 104 5.55 1.09 -8.17
CA GLY A 104 5.25 -0.21 -8.75
C GLY A 104 5.72 -0.37 -10.19
N TYR A 105 5.16 -1.38 -10.87
CA TYR A 105 5.48 -1.70 -12.25
C TYR A 105 4.66 -0.85 -13.23
N GLN A 106 5.24 -0.60 -14.42
CA GLN A 106 4.52 0.11 -15.48
C GLN A 106 3.38 -0.77 -16.02
N HIS A 107 2.16 -0.23 -15.95
CA HIS A 107 0.91 -0.96 -16.27
C HIS A 107 0.77 -1.34 -17.77
N GLU A 108 1.48 -0.67 -18.68
CA GLU A 108 1.33 -0.87 -20.14
C GLU A 108 1.75 -2.27 -20.62
N LEU A 109 2.70 -2.91 -19.90
CA LEU A 109 3.19 -4.23 -20.29
C LEU A 109 2.33 -5.40 -19.79
N MET A 110 1.53 -5.20 -18.73
CA MET A 110 0.65 -6.26 -18.22
C MET A 110 -0.65 -6.42 -19.02
N GLN A 111 -1.14 -5.35 -19.69
CA GLN A 111 -2.36 -5.42 -20.49
C GLN A 111 -2.17 -6.20 -21.78
N ASP A 112 -0.96 -6.26 -22.36
CA ASP A 112 -0.69 -7.01 -23.57
C ASP A 112 -0.71 -8.53 -23.32
N ASP A 113 -0.25 -8.99 -22.16
CA ASP A 113 -0.33 -10.40 -21.79
C ASP A 113 -1.77 -10.85 -21.50
N ALA A 114 -2.59 -10.00 -20.88
CA ALA A 114 -4.01 -10.27 -20.64
C ALA A 114 -4.81 -10.27 -21.96
N LYS A 115 -4.51 -9.38 -22.91
CA LYS A 115 -5.13 -9.34 -24.23
C LYS A 115 -4.71 -10.54 -25.10
N GLN A 116 -3.46 -11.00 -24.99
CA GLN A 116 -3.00 -12.21 -25.67
C GLN A 116 -3.65 -13.47 -25.11
N LYS A 117 -3.79 -13.60 -23.77
CA LYS A 117 -4.51 -14.73 -23.14
C LYS A 117 -6.00 -14.76 -23.53
N LYS A 118 -6.66 -13.59 -23.66
CA LYS A 118 -8.06 -13.51 -24.14
C LYS A 118 -8.22 -13.88 -25.60
N LYS A 119 -7.25 -13.57 -26.48
CA LYS A 119 -7.26 -13.98 -27.91
C LYS A 119 -7.08 -15.49 -28.06
N ILE A 120 -6.25 -16.13 -27.24
CA ILE A 120 -6.02 -17.58 -27.24
C ILE A 120 -7.28 -18.35 -26.84
N LYS A 121 -8.08 -17.83 -25.90
CA LYS A 121 -9.35 -18.48 -25.47
C LYS A 121 -10.47 -18.40 -26.51
N LYS A 122 -10.44 -17.44 -27.45
CA LYS A 122 -11.52 -17.25 -28.43
C LYS A 122 -11.43 -18.11 -29.70
N ASN A 123 -10.28 -18.77 -30.00
CA ASN A 123 -10.15 -19.54 -31.25
C ASN A 123 -9.26 -20.80 -31.07
N PRO A 124 -9.76 -21.87 -30.43
CA PRO A 124 -8.94 -23.05 -30.12
C PRO A 124 -8.62 -23.93 -31.37
N LYS A 125 -9.34 -23.77 -32.48
CA LYS A 125 -9.18 -24.65 -33.65
C LYS A 125 -7.99 -24.30 -34.57
N HIS A 126 -7.50 -23.07 -34.57
CA HIS A 126 -6.34 -22.66 -35.37
C HIS A 126 -4.98 -22.93 -34.69
N LEU A 127 -4.97 -23.27 -33.42
CA LEU A 127 -3.74 -23.38 -32.63
C LEU A 127 -3.02 -24.73 -32.82
N ARG A 128 -3.74 -25.79 -33.23
CA ARG A 128 -3.12 -27.13 -33.37
C ARG A 128 -2.10 -27.26 -34.48
N LYS A 129 -2.13 -26.39 -35.49
CA LYS A 129 -1.16 -26.44 -36.63
C LYS A 129 0.13 -25.66 -36.40
N ASN A 130 0.16 -24.71 -35.42
CA ASN A 130 1.33 -23.84 -35.19
C ASN A 130 2.16 -24.21 -33.98
N LEU A 131 1.72 -25.19 -33.15
CA LEU A 131 2.43 -25.61 -31.93
C LEU A 131 3.73 -26.37 -32.19
N THR A 132 3.94 -26.88 -33.40
CA THR A 132 5.17 -27.60 -33.77
C THR A 132 6.25 -26.66 -34.34
N ALA A 133 5.90 -25.44 -34.77
CA ALA A 133 6.84 -24.51 -35.42
C ALA A 133 7.45 -23.47 -34.47
N THR A 134 6.88 -23.27 -33.25
CA THR A 134 7.26 -22.16 -32.34
C THR A 134 8.21 -22.55 -31.19
N ARG A 135 8.77 -23.76 -31.24
CA ARG A 135 9.77 -24.20 -30.24
C ARG A 135 11.18 -23.61 -30.41
N LYS A 136 11.42 -22.69 -31.37
CA LYS A 136 12.75 -22.12 -31.64
C LYS A 136 12.90 -20.60 -31.49
N SER A 137 11.91 -19.87 -31.06
CA SER A 137 12.11 -18.47 -30.65
C SER A 137 11.68 -18.30 -29.19
N GLY A 138 12.65 -18.37 -28.29
CA GLY A 138 12.46 -18.00 -26.90
C GLY A 138 12.10 -16.51 -26.80
N LYS A 139 10.82 -16.15 -27.05
CA LYS A 139 10.30 -14.88 -26.61
C LYS A 139 10.23 -14.94 -25.08
N LYS A 140 11.26 -14.39 -24.44
CA LYS A 140 11.19 -14.06 -23.01
C LYS A 140 9.95 -13.20 -22.82
N SER A 141 9.09 -13.56 -21.89
CA SER A 141 8.05 -12.65 -21.40
C SER A 141 8.70 -11.30 -21.09
N PRO A 142 8.10 -10.16 -21.45
CA PRO A 142 8.68 -8.87 -21.15
C PRO A 142 8.89 -8.78 -19.64
N ILE A 143 10.10 -8.44 -19.21
CA ILE A 143 10.42 -8.24 -17.82
C ILE A 143 9.63 -7.00 -17.38
N PRO A 144 8.81 -7.09 -16.32
CA PRO A 144 8.07 -5.93 -15.84
C PRO A 144 9.04 -4.81 -15.48
N VAL A 145 8.80 -3.61 -16.02
CA VAL A 145 9.64 -2.43 -15.82
C VAL A 145 9.12 -1.65 -14.63
N LEU A 146 9.98 -1.43 -13.63
CA LEU A 146 9.67 -0.57 -12.49
C LEU A 146 9.59 0.90 -12.91
N ARG A 147 8.68 1.64 -12.33
CA ARG A 147 8.68 3.11 -12.39
C ARG A 147 9.93 3.65 -11.71
N ARG A 148 10.46 4.77 -12.18
CA ARG A 148 11.70 5.37 -11.64
C ARG A 148 11.57 5.84 -10.19
N ASP A 149 10.38 6.21 -9.80
CA ASP A 149 9.99 6.68 -8.47
C ASP A 149 9.46 5.58 -7.56
N SER A 150 9.65 4.31 -7.91
CA SER A 150 9.19 3.15 -7.15
C SER A 150 10.27 2.60 -6.20
N HIS A 151 9.83 1.99 -5.10
CA HIS A 151 10.66 1.01 -4.40
C HIS A 151 11.07 -0.13 -5.34
N ALA A 152 12.19 -0.78 -5.04
CA ALA A 152 12.69 -1.90 -5.83
C ALA A 152 12.30 -3.26 -5.24
N ASP A 153 11.75 -3.30 -4.03
CA ASP A 153 11.39 -4.50 -3.28
C ASP A 153 10.15 -4.23 -2.42
N ALA A 154 9.69 -5.23 -1.67
CA ALA A 154 8.52 -5.22 -0.81
C ALA A 154 8.45 -4.00 0.10
N VAL A 155 7.23 -3.47 0.32
CA VAL A 155 6.97 -2.38 1.25
C VAL A 155 6.59 -2.95 2.61
N LEU A 156 7.46 -2.72 3.61
CA LEU A 156 7.39 -3.33 4.93
C LEU A 156 6.72 -2.44 5.99
N GLY A 157 6.73 -1.13 5.80
CA GLY A 157 6.14 -0.17 6.72
C GLY A 157 5.57 1.05 6.01
N LEU A 158 4.50 1.60 6.57
CA LEU A 158 3.82 2.79 6.09
C LEU A 158 3.48 3.69 7.27
N SER A 159 3.63 5.00 7.10
CA SER A 159 3.19 6.00 8.07
C SER A 159 2.65 7.24 7.35
N TRP A 160 1.41 7.60 7.63
CA TRP A 160 0.79 8.79 7.08
C TRP A 160 1.00 10.00 7.99
N ASN A 161 1.30 11.17 7.40
CA ASN A 161 1.51 12.41 8.12
C ASN A 161 0.18 13.14 8.38
N ALA A 162 -0.32 13.08 9.61
CA ALA A 162 -1.61 13.67 9.96
C ALA A 162 -1.65 15.21 9.86
N GLN A 163 -0.50 15.90 9.95
CA GLN A 163 -0.44 17.36 9.83
C GLN A 163 -0.24 17.81 8.38
N HIS A 164 0.59 17.10 7.61
CA HIS A 164 0.74 17.28 6.17
C HIS A 164 0.01 16.15 5.45
N ARG A 165 -1.31 16.28 5.34
CA ARG A 165 -2.23 15.22 4.91
C ARG A 165 -1.91 14.60 3.55
N ASN A 166 -1.20 15.31 2.69
CA ASN A 166 -0.74 14.81 1.39
C ASN A 166 0.58 14.04 1.45
N VAL A 167 1.16 13.83 2.65
CA VAL A 167 2.48 13.19 2.80
C VAL A 167 2.35 11.81 3.41
N LEU A 168 2.91 10.82 2.72
CA LEU A 168 3.03 9.43 3.16
C LEU A 168 4.52 9.04 3.19
N ALA A 169 4.95 8.32 4.22
CA ALA A 169 6.26 7.68 4.28
C ALA A 169 6.12 6.16 4.12
N SER A 170 7.05 5.55 3.41
CA SER A 170 7.13 4.09 3.24
C SER A 170 8.55 3.58 3.49
N ALA A 171 8.64 2.46 4.18
CA ALA A 171 9.87 1.71 4.43
C ALA A 171 9.88 0.42 3.62
N SER A 172 11.02 0.03 3.07
CA SER A 172 11.10 -1.10 2.16
C SER A 172 12.28 -2.03 2.42
N ALA A 173 12.11 -3.26 1.94
CA ALA A 173 13.16 -4.25 1.86
C ALA A 173 14.32 -3.84 0.94
N ASP A 174 14.15 -2.83 0.08
CA ASP A 174 15.19 -2.23 -0.76
C ASP A 174 16.17 -1.33 0.03
N ARG A 175 16.04 -1.27 1.36
CA ARG A 175 16.87 -0.50 2.30
C ARG A 175 16.67 1.01 2.24
N THR A 176 15.62 1.45 1.59
CA THR A 176 15.26 2.86 1.48
C THR A 176 13.95 3.18 2.19
N VAL A 177 13.82 4.44 2.59
CA VAL A 177 12.54 5.04 2.96
C VAL A 177 12.20 6.09 1.91
N ARG A 178 10.95 6.09 1.46
CA ARG A 178 10.47 7.09 0.49
C ARG A 178 9.39 7.95 1.11
N ILE A 179 9.43 9.21 0.74
CA ILE A 179 8.41 10.20 1.09
C ILE A 179 7.65 10.55 -0.18
N TRP A 180 6.35 10.31 -0.13
CA TRP A 180 5.44 10.47 -1.26
C TRP A 180 4.56 11.70 -1.07
N ASP A 181 4.28 12.37 -2.16
CA ASP A 181 3.20 13.33 -2.25
C ASP A 181 1.98 12.66 -2.91
N LEU A 182 0.91 12.50 -2.15
CA LEU A 182 -0.32 11.86 -2.57
C LEU A 182 -1.08 12.67 -3.62
N SER A 183 -0.88 14.00 -3.68
CA SER A 183 -1.53 14.86 -4.66
C SER A 183 -0.93 14.74 -6.05
N THR A 184 0.36 14.44 -6.13
CA THR A 184 1.10 14.24 -7.39
C THR A 184 1.39 12.77 -7.67
N GLU A 185 1.07 11.87 -6.73
CA GLU A 185 1.33 10.43 -6.77
C GLU A 185 2.81 10.10 -7.06
N SER A 186 3.70 10.94 -6.58
CA SER A 186 5.14 10.85 -6.88
C SER A 186 6.01 10.86 -5.63
N THR A 187 7.20 10.24 -5.73
CA THR A 187 8.22 10.32 -4.68
C THR A 187 8.83 11.71 -4.64
N GLN A 188 8.71 12.39 -3.50
CA GLN A 188 9.37 13.68 -3.24
C GLN A 188 10.82 13.48 -2.80
N GLN A 189 11.08 12.43 -2.01
CA GLN A 189 12.38 12.21 -1.42
C GLN A 189 12.64 10.73 -1.18
N THR A 190 13.91 10.34 -1.29
CA THR A 190 14.39 9.01 -0.94
C THR A 190 15.49 9.12 0.10
N LEU A 191 15.31 8.42 1.23
CA LEU A 191 16.28 8.35 2.32
C LEU A 191 16.98 6.98 2.26
N SER A 192 18.31 6.98 2.33
CA SER A 192 19.15 5.77 2.27
C SER A 192 20.13 5.74 3.43
N HIS A 193 19.63 5.86 4.66
CA HIS A 193 20.44 5.88 5.87
C HIS A 193 20.71 4.47 6.44
N HIS A 194 19.96 3.47 5.95
CA HIS A 194 20.07 2.10 6.41
C HIS A 194 20.88 1.22 5.46
N SER A 195 21.66 0.32 6.01
CA SER A 195 22.38 -0.73 5.26
C SER A 195 21.61 -2.05 5.15
N GLY A 196 20.61 -2.26 6.02
CA GLY A 196 19.67 -3.37 6.03
C GLY A 196 18.28 -2.98 5.52
N LYS A 197 17.37 -3.95 5.43
CA LYS A 197 15.95 -3.71 5.13
C LYS A 197 15.35 -2.78 6.18
N VAL A 198 14.50 -1.84 5.77
CA VAL A 198 13.82 -0.94 6.70
C VAL A 198 12.41 -1.45 6.91
N GLN A 199 12.05 -1.73 8.16
CA GLN A 199 10.76 -2.28 8.51
C GLN A 199 9.86 -1.29 9.23
N ALA A 200 10.42 -0.47 10.11
CA ALA A 200 9.67 0.50 10.89
C ALA A 200 9.84 1.91 10.31
N VAL A 201 8.74 2.63 10.20
CA VAL A 201 8.71 4.03 9.82
C VAL A 201 7.54 4.72 10.54
N GLU A 202 7.79 5.88 11.18
CA GLU A 202 6.75 6.59 11.90
C GLU A 202 7.01 8.10 11.90
N TRP A 203 6.00 8.90 11.54
CA TRP A 203 6.03 10.34 11.67
C TRP A 203 5.86 10.78 13.12
N ASN A 204 6.62 11.80 13.52
CA ASN A 204 6.40 12.44 14.81
C ASN A 204 5.08 13.22 14.77
N ARG A 205 4.19 12.94 15.74
CA ARG A 205 2.85 13.56 15.83
C ARG A 205 2.90 15.07 16.12
N PHE A 206 3.96 15.54 16.79
CA PHE A 206 4.12 16.94 17.18
C PHE A 206 5.02 17.74 16.23
N GLN A 207 5.93 17.06 15.55
CA GLN A 207 6.88 17.66 14.61
C GLN A 207 6.75 16.97 13.25
N PRO A 208 5.92 17.47 12.34
CA PRO A 208 5.57 16.77 11.09
C PRO A 208 6.73 16.64 10.11
N SER A 209 7.84 17.33 10.32
CA SER A 209 9.08 17.20 9.55
C SER A 209 10.01 16.11 10.08
N VAL A 210 9.69 15.48 11.20
CA VAL A 210 10.55 14.49 11.85
C VAL A 210 10.01 13.09 11.65
N LEU A 211 10.86 12.20 11.14
CA LEU A 211 10.56 10.82 10.84
C LEU A 211 11.50 9.90 11.64
N LEU A 212 10.96 8.86 12.26
CA LEU A 212 11.69 7.79 12.90
C LEU A 212 11.69 6.58 11.96
N THR A 213 12.84 5.93 11.79
CA THR A 213 12.95 4.71 10.98
C THR A 213 13.78 3.67 11.70
N GLY A 214 13.47 2.39 11.48
CA GLY A 214 14.18 1.26 12.07
C GLY A 214 14.39 0.15 11.06
N GLY A 215 15.57 -0.47 11.10
CA GLY A 215 15.98 -1.45 10.10
C GLY A 215 16.66 -2.69 10.66
N PHE A 216 16.76 -3.71 9.82
CA PHE A 216 17.47 -4.96 10.09
C PHE A 216 19.00 -4.79 10.22
N ASP A 217 19.51 -3.58 10.08
CA ASP A 217 20.91 -3.25 10.41
C ASP A 217 21.08 -2.93 11.90
N GLY A 218 20.03 -3.11 12.72
CA GLY A 218 20.03 -2.82 14.14
C GLY A 218 20.08 -1.33 14.47
N LEU A 219 19.82 -0.47 13.48
CA LEU A 219 19.81 0.97 13.66
C LEU A 219 18.39 1.51 13.74
N VAL A 220 18.20 2.45 14.66
CA VAL A 220 17.05 3.36 14.66
C VAL A 220 17.55 4.74 14.33
N THR A 221 16.96 5.39 13.32
CA THR A 221 17.39 6.72 12.88
C THR A 221 16.26 7.73 12.98
N LEU A 222 16.56 8.91 13.48
CA LEU A 222 15.70 10.08 13.46
C LEU A 222 16.17 11.01 12.35
N VAL A 223 15.25 11.37 11.46
CA VAL A 223 15.55 12.21 10.29
C VAL A 223 14.63 13.41 10.27
N ASP A 224 15.18 14.62 10.12
CA ASP A 224 14.42 15.79 9.73
C ASP A 224 14.39 15.84 8.19
N VAL A 225 13.22 15.69 7.61
CA VAL A 225 13.08 15.62 6.14
C VAL A 225 13.39 16.94 5.43
N ARG A 226 13.48 18.04 6.16
CA ARG A 226 13.93 19.35 5.62
C ARG A 226 15.45 19.37 5.37
N ASP A 227 16.24 18.61 6.14
CA ASP A 227 17.67 18.39 5.92
C ASP A 227 17.98 16.88 5.99
N SER A 228 17.54 16.16 4.99
CA SER A 228 17.60 14.71 4.91
C SER A 228 18.96 14.14 4.49
N ARG A 229 19.95 14.99 4.26
CA ARG A 229 21.30 14.54 3.88
C ARG A 229 22.00 13.76 4.98
N LYS A 230 21.60 13.96 6.24
CA LYS A 230 22.11 13.26 7.42
C LYS A 230 20.96 12.92 8.36
N ALA A 231 21.06 11.75 8.98
CA ALA A 231 20.23 11.44 10.13
C ALA A 231 20.55 12.44 11.26
N ALA A 232 19.51 13.00 11.90
CA ALA A 232 19.69 13.91 13.03
C ALA A 232 20.23 13.17 14.26
N MET A 233 19.74 11.93 14.46
CA MET A 233 20.21 11.02 15.51
C MET A 233 20.21 9.58 14.99
N VAL A 234 21.16 8.78 15.48
CA VAL A 234 21.24 7.35 15.16
C VAL A 234 21.50 6.60 16.46
N TRP A 235 20.68 5.60 16.73
CA TRP A 235 20.87 4.66 17.84
C TRP A 235 21.17 3.27 17.27
N ASN A 236 22.19 2.62 17.80
CA ASN A 236 22.47 1.22 17.53
C ASN A 236 21.92 0.39 18.69
N ILE A 237 20.89 -0.41 18.43
CA ILE A 237 20.25 -1.26 19.43
C ILE A 237 20.80 -2.70 19.42
N GLY A 238 21.68 -3.03 18.44
CA GLY A 238 22.33 -4.32 18.35
C GLY A 238 21.42 -5.51 18.05
N ALA A 239 20.21 -5.26 17.65
CA ALA A 239 19.21 -6.25 17.24
C ALA A 239 18.44 -5.73 16.02
N ASP A 240 17.85 -6.63 15.26
CA ASP A 240 16.96 -6.29 14.15
C ASP A 240 15.70 -5.56 14.67
N VAL A 241 15.26 -4.55 13.96
CA VAL A 241 14.10 -3.72 14.29
C VAL A 241 12.91 -4.11 13.42
#